data_b88e04fea6014ab85e4eff662e755461
#
_entry.id   b88e04fea6014ab85e4eff662e755461
#
_cell.length_a   1.000
_cell.length_b   1.000
_cell.length_c   1.000
_cell.angle_alpha   90.00
_cell.angle_beta   90.00
_cell.angle_gamma   90.00
#
_symmetry.space_group_name_H-M   'P 1'
#
loop_
_entity.id
_entity.type
_entity.pdbx_description
1 polymer ?
#
loop_
_entity_poly.entity_id
_entity_poly.type
_entity_poly.pdbx_seq_one_letter_code
_entity_poly.pdbx_strand_id
1 'polypeptide(L)'
;MRVLLDTHAFLWWTSEHGKRLSGRARDLLSDSSTDVMVSVASAWEIAIKFATGRLEIEGDPEHWVPERILRYGFSPLSVELPHALRAGQLPPIHRDPFDRLLVAQAQVEGIPIITSDPAIARYDVDVIW
;
A
#
# COMPACT_ATOMS: atom_id res chain seq x y z
N MET A 1 -14.30 -4.79 7.10
CA MET A 1 -13.62 -5.11 5.82
C MET A 1 -12.14 -4.79 5.96
N ARG A 2 -11.28 -5.69 5.55
CA ARG A 2 -9.83 -5.45 5.50
C ARG A 2 -9.44 -5.06 4.07
N VAL A 3 -8.60 -4.04 3.92
CA VAL A 3 -8.08 -3.60 2.62
C VAL A 3 -6.59 -3.30 2.74
N LEU A 4 -5.86 -3.49 1.65
CA LEU A 4 -4.44 -3.14 1.56
C LEU A 4 -4.29 -1.88 0.71
N LEU A 5 -3.56 -0.87 1.23
CA LEU A 5 -3.20 0.31 0.45
C LEU A 5 -1.97 0.02 -0.39
N ASP A 6 -1.95 0.45 -1.65
CA ASP A 6 -0.67 0.55 -2.33
C ASP A 6 0.10 1.78 -1.82
N THR A 7 1.37 1.87 -2.16
CA THR A 7 2.24 2.92 -1.63
C THR A 7 1.77 4.32 -2.04
N HIS A 8 1.36 4.49 -3.31
CA HIS A 8 0.88 5.80 -3.79
C HIS A 8 -0.42 6.21 -3.10
N ALA A 9 -1.35 5.29 -2.91
CA ALA A 9 -2.60 5.58 -2.21
C ALA A 9 -2.34 6.04 -0.78
N PHE A 10 -1.41 5.39 -0.08
CA PHE A 10 -1.00 5.80 1.26
C PHE A 10 -0.41 7.22 1.27
N LEU A 11 0.51 7.50 0.34
CA LEU A 11 1.14 8.82 0.24
C LEU A 11 0.12 9.91 -0.10
N TRP A 12 -0.80 9.64 -1.03
CA TRP A 12 -1.83 10.61 -1.41
C TRP A 12 -2.82 10.89 -0.29
N TRP A 13 -3.20 9.85 0.46
CA TRP A 13 -4.07 10.04 1.62
C TRP A 13 -3.42 10.92 2.69
N THR A 14 -2.14 10.71 2.95
CA THR A 14 -1.42 11.39 4.04
C THR A 14 -0.91 12.78 3.69
N SER A 15 -0.69 13.09 2.40
CA SER A 15 -0.05 14.35 1.99
C SER A 15 -1.00 15.39 1.40
N GLU A 16 -2.10 14.97 0.75
CA GLU A 16 -3.01 15.87 0.04
C GLU A 16 -4.46 15.70 0.48
N HIS A 17 -4.68 15.21 1.67
CA HIS A 17 -6.03 14.91 2.20
C HIS A 17 -6.84 14.01 1.27
N GLY A 18 -6.14 13.14 0.54
CA GLY A 18 -6.77 12.19 -0.36
C GLY A 18 -7.33 12.77 -1.65
N LYS A 19 -6.92 13.97 -2.06
CA LYS A 19 -7.44 14.63 -3.28
C LYS A 19 -7.26 13.79 -4.54
N ARG A 20 -6.16 13.01 -4.62
CA ARG A 20 -5.87 12.14 -5.78
C ARG A 20 -6.58 10.81 -5.74
N LEU A 21 -7.19 10.48 -4.60
CA LEU A 21 -7.96 9.25 -4.45
C LEU A 21 -9.34 9.41 -5.09
N SER A 22 -9.90 8.31 -5.58
CA SER A 22 -11.30 8.29 -5.99
C SER A 22 -12.22 8.55 -4.80
N GLY A 23 -13.47 8.94 -5.06
CA GLY A 23 -14.46 9.10 -4.01
C GLY A 23 -14.69 7.82 -3.22
N ARG A 24 -14.72 6.68 -3.92
CA ARG A 24 -14.88 5.36 -3.28
C ARG A 24 -13.71 5.03 -2.36
N ALA A 25 -12.47 5.26 -2.80
CA ALA A 25 -11.29 5.03 -1.97
C ALA A 25 -11.31 5.92 -0.73
N ARG A 26 -11.61 7.21 -0.89
CA ARG A 26 -11.71 8.13 0.24
C ARG A 26 -12.78 7.71 1.24
N ASP A 27 -13.93 7.27 0.76
CA ASP A 27 -15.02 6.83 1.62
C ASP A 27 -14.60 5.62 2.45
N LEU A 28 -13.93 4.64 1.84
CA LEU A 28 -13.43 3.47 2.54
C LEU A 28 -12.39 3.83 3.60
N LEU A 29 -11.45 4.71 3.28
CA LEU A 29 -10.40 5.11 4.21
C LEU A 29 -10.93 5.96 5.36
N SER A 30 -12.05 6.64 5.15
CA SER A 30 -12.71 7.45 6.18
C SER A 30 -13.64 6.62 7.06
N ASP A 31 -14.00 5.41 6.65
CA ASP A 31 -14.94 4.55 7.39
C ASP A 31 -14.19 3.82 8.51
N SER A 32 -14.59 4.10 9.76
CA SER A 32 -13.95 3.50 10.95
C SER A 32 -14.13 1.98 11.03
N SER A 33 -15.08 1.39 10.28
CA SER A 33 -15.27 -0.05 10.22
C SER A 33 -14.31 -0.74 9.23
N THR A 34 -13.60 0.02 8.42
CA THR A 34 -12.61 -0.52 7.49
C THR A 34 -11.26 -0.68 8.19
N ASP A 35 -10.73 -1.90 8.17
CA ASP A 35 -9.38 -2.19 8.66
C ASP A 35 -8.39 -1.99 7.52
N VAL A 36 -7.72 -0.84 7.53
CA VAL A 36 -6.80 -0.44 6.46
C VAL A 36 -5.38 -0.89 6.81
N MET A 37 -4.79 -1.69 5.92
CA MET A 37 -3.46 -2.24 6.10
C MET A 37 -2.46 -1.46 5.25
N VAL A 38 -1.30 -1.17 5.83
CA VAL A 38 -0.14 -0.60 5.13
C VAL A 38 0.99 -1.62 5.21
N SER A 39 1.47 -2.07 4.07
CA SER A 39 2.54 -3.07 4.03
C SER A 39 3.87 -2.51 4.52
N VAL A 40 4.61 -3.34 5.25
CA VAL A 40 6.01 -3.06 5.57
C VAL A 40 6.85 -2.86 4.30
N ALA A 41 6.48 -3.51 3.20
CA ALA A 41 7.12 -3.29 1.90
C ALA A 41 6.95 -1.84 1.42
N SER A 42 5.77 -1.24 1.62
CA SER A 42 5.54 0.18 1.31
C SER A 42 6.40 1.10 2.17
N ALA A 43 6.55 0.78 3.45
CA ALA A 43 7.45 1.52 4.34
C ALA A 43 8.90 1.49 3.83
N TRP A 44 9.36 0.35 3.36
CA TRP A 44 10.69 0.21 2.79
C TRP A 44 10.85 0.98 1.48
N GLU A 45 9.86 0.91 0.61
CA GLU A 45 9.86 1.70 -0.63
C GLU A 45 9.96 3.19 -0.34
N ILE A 46 9.20 3.70 0.61
CA ILE A 46 9.23 5.10 1.05
C ILE A 46 10.63 5.46 1.57
N ALA A 47 11.22 4.61 2.39
CA ALA A 47 12.56 4.83 2.94
C ALA A 47 13.62 4.92 1.84
N ILE A 48 13.55 4.05 0.83
CA ILE A 48 14.49 4.06 -0.31
C ILE A 48 14.31 5.33 -1.14
N LYS A 49 13.07 5.69 -1.47
CA LYS A 49 12.81 6.89 -2.29
C LYS A 49 13.21 8.17 -1.58
N PHE A 50 13.01 8.25 -0.27
CA PHE A 50 13.50 9.36 0.54
C PHE A 50 15.02 9.45 0.51
N ALA A 51 15.71 8.33 0.73
CA ALA A 51 17.18 8.28 0.77
C ALA A 51 17.80 8.65 -0.58
N THR A 52 17.12 8.40 -1.70
CA THR A 52 17.60 8.72 -3.04
C THR A 52 17.10 10.06 -3.58
N GLY A 53 16.45 10.86 -2.75
CA GLY A 53 15.96 12.20 -3.13
C GLY A 53 14.73 12.19 -4.03
N ARG A 54 14.05 11.07 -4.19
CA ARG A 54 12.87 10.94 -5.05
C ARG A 54 11.54 11.16 -4.33
N LEU A 55 11.58 11.36 -3.02
CA LEU A 55 10.40 11.59 -2.20
C LEU A 55 10.74 12.57 -1.09
N GLU A 56 9.90 13.59 -0.91
CA GLU A 56 9.99 14.53 0.20
C GLU A 56 8.88 14.22 1.20
N ILE A 57 9.24 14.15 2.47
CA ILE A 57 8.32 14.01 3.60
C ILE A 57 8.79 14.93 4.72
N GLU A 58 7.90 15.27 5.63
CA GLU A 58 8.24 16.05 6.82
C GLU A 58 9.03 15.20 7.81
N GLY A 59 10.32 15.52 8.00
CA GLY A 59 11.21 14.74 8.84
C GLY A 59 11.84 13.57 8.09
N ASP A 60 11.88 12.41 8.72
CA ASP A 60 12.47 11.19 8.18
C ASP A 60 11.47 10.01 8.20
N PRO A 61 11.67 8.99 7.35
CA PRO A 61 10.72 7.87 7.26
C PRO A 61 10.58 7.08 8.54
N GLU A 62 11.63 6.96 9.34
CA GLU A 62 11.63 6.18 10.58
C GLU A 62 10.59 6.70 11.57
N HIS A 63 10.37 8.02 11.59
CA HIS A 63 9.37 8.66 12.43
C HIS A 63 8.05 8.91 11.69
N TRP A 64 8.14 9.34 10.43
CA TRP A 64 6.97 9.75 9.65
C TRP A 64 6.02 8.58 9.35
N VAL A 65 6.55 7.43 8.92
CA VAL A 65 5.70 6.29 8.54
C VAL A 65 4.93 5.74 9.74
N PRO A 66 5.57 5.41 10.88
CA PRO A 66 4.82 4.91 12.05
C PRO A 66 3.81 5.93 12.57
N GLU A 67 4.17 7.21 12.56
CA GLU A 67 3.28 8.28 13.03
C GLU A 67 2.03 8.39 12.17
N ARG A 68 2.17 8.31 10.82
CA ARG A 68 1.03 8.38 9.91
C ARG A 68 0.13 7.14 10.02
N ILE A 69 0.71 5.97 10.16
CA ILE A 69 -0.05 4.74 10.37
C ILE A 69 -0.88 4.86 11.65
N LEU A 70 -0.27 5.31 12.74
CA LEU A 70 -0.95 5.48 14.02
C LEU A 70 -2.03 6.57 13.95
N ARG A 71 -1.72 7.71 13.33
CA ARG A 71 -2.63 8.86 13.24
C ARG A 71 -3.97 8.49 12.58
N TYR A 72 -3.92 7.68 11.53
CA TYR A 72 -5.12 7.32 10.77
C TYR A 72 -5.75 6.01 11.22
N GLY A 73 -5.23 5.39 12.27
CA GLY A 73 -5.76 4.12 12.77
C GLY A 73 -5.53 2.95 11.82
N PHE A 74 -4.51 3.03 10.96
CA PHE A 74 -4.14 1.95 10.06
C PHE A 74 -3.35 0.88 10.79
N SER A 75 -3.21 -0.28 10.16
CA SER A 75 -2.45 -1.41 10.73
C SER A 75 -1.30 -1.77 9.81
N PRO A 76 -0.08 -1.99 10.32
CA PRO A 76 1.01 -2.48 9.49
C PRO A 76 0.76 -3.96 9.12
N LEU A 77 1.08 -4.31 7.87
CA LEU A 77 1.07 -5.70 7.40
C LEU A 77 2.51 -6.15 7.19
N SER A 78 2.96 -7.07 8.01
CA SER A 78 4.31 -7.63 7.91
C SER A 78 4.46 -8.47 6.64
N VAL A 79 5.66 -8.48 6.08
CA VAL A 79 6.01 -9.37 4.95
C VAL A 79 6.42 -10.71 5.53
N GLU A 80 5.58 -11.72 5.31
CA GLU A 80 5.80 -13.08 5.79
C GLU A 80 6.38 -13.97 4.68
N LEU A 81 6.92 -15.11 5.06
CA LEU A 81 7.50 -16.04 4.09
C LEU A 81 6.54 -16.42 2.94
N PRO A 82 5.27 -16.75 3.19
CA PRO A 82 4.33 -17.02 2.09
C PRO A 82 4.16 -15.86 1.12
N HIS A 83 4.21 -14.62 1.60
CA HIS A 83 4.12 -13.43 0.74
C HIS A 83 5.30 -13.38 -0.23
N ALA A 84 6.52 -13.53 0.28
CA ALA A 84 7.73 -13.48 -0.53
C ALA A 84 7.75 -14.58 -1.59
N LEU A 85 7.39 -15.81 -1.20
CA LEU A 85 7.37 -16.94 -2.12
C LEU A 85 6.28 -16.77 -3.20
N ARG A 86 5.11 -16.27 -2.83
CA ARG A 86 4.03 -15.98 -3.79
C ARG A 86 4.45 -14.91 -4.78
N ALA A 87 5.13 -13.85 -4.32
CA ALA A 87 5.62 -12.80 -5.18
C ALA A 87 6.54 -13.32 -6.28
N GLY A 88 7.38 -14.29 -5.97
CA GLY A 88 8.27 -14.94 -6.93
C GLY A 88 7.55 -15.76 -8.00
N GLN A 89 6.31 -16.21 -7.74
CA GLN A 89 5.52 -17.03 -8.64
C GLN A 89 4.56 -16.23 -9.52
N LEU A 90 4.41 -14.93 -9.29
CA LEU A 90 3.47 -14.10 -10.05
C LEU A 90 3.87 -14.00 -11.52
N PRO A 91 2.89 -13.90 -12.44
CA PRO A 91 3.19 -13.64 -13.85
C PRO A 91 3.95 -12.31 -14.00
N PRO A 92 4.80 -12.18 -15.04
CA PRO A 92 5.66 -11.00 -15.23
C PRO A 92 4.88 -9.82 -15.82
N ILE A 93 3.80 -9.40 -15.19
CA ILE A 93 2.96 -8.28 -15.63
C ILE A 93 3.57 -6.96 -15.18
N HIS A 94 3.92 -6.84 -13.89
CA HIS A 94 4.53 -5.66 -13.31
C HIS A 94 6.02 -5.91 -13.03
N ARG A 95 6.86 -4.91 -13.28
CA ARG A 95 8.31 -5.01 -13.05
C ARG A 95 8.71 -4.58 -11.65
N ASP A 96 7.91 -3.73 -11.02
CA ASP A 96 8.20 -3.17 -9.70
C ASP A 96 8.08 -4.28 -8.64
N PRO A 97 9.17 -4.64 -7.95
CA PRO A 97 9.14 -5.70 -6.95
C PRO A 97 8.28 -5.34 -5.73
N PHE A 98 8.16 -4.06 -5.40
CA PHE A 98 7.30 -3.64 -4.29
C PHE A 98 5.83 -3.88 -4.61
N ASP A 99 5.38 -3.50 -5.81
CA ASP A 99 3.99 -3.72 -6.22
C ASP A 99 3.68 -5.20 -6.37
N ARG A 100 4.63 -6.00 -6.89
CA ARG A 100 4.47 -7.46 -6.94
C ARG A 100 4.29 -8.05 -5.54
N LEU A 101 5.03 -7.56 -4.57
CA LEU A 101 4.91 -8.02 -3.18
C LEU A 101 3.56 -7.63 -2.58
N LEU A 102 3.04 -6.45 -2.88
CA LEU A 102 1.70 -6.05 -2.46
C LEU A 102 0.62 -6.95 -3.04
N VAL A 103 0.72 -7.29 -4.33
CA VAL A 103 -0.20 -8.24 -4.97
C VAL A 103 -0.15 -9.60 -4.28
N ALA A 104 1.05 -10.10 -4.00
CA ALA A 104 1.23 -11.38 -3.30
C ALA A 104 0.60 -11.34 -1.91
N GLN A 105 0.79 -10.27 -1.17
CA GLN A 105 0.17 -10.10 0.15
C GLN A 105 -1.36 -10.12 0.06
N ALA A 106 -1.92 -9.38 -0.88
CA ALA A 106 -3.37 -9.36 -1.08
C ALA A 106 -3.93 -10.72 -1.42
N GLN A 107 -3.24 -11.48 -2.27
CA GLN A 107 -3.66 -12.85 -2.63
C GLN A 107 -3.63 -13.80 -1.43
N VAL A 108 -2.53 -13.80 -0.68
CA VAL A 108 -2.35 -14.68 0.48
C VAL A 108 -3.34 -14.33 1.58
N GLU A 109 -3.55 -13.05 1.85
CA GLU A 109 -4.46 -12.58 2.89
C GLU A 109 -5.93 -12.59 2.45
N GLY A 110 -6.20 -12.71 1.15
CA GLY A 110 -7.56 -12.70 0.62
C GLY A 110 -8.26 -11.35 0.75
N ILE A 111 -7.52 -10.26 0.57
CA ILE A 111 -8.05 -8.90 0.72
C ILE A 111 -7.85 -8.09 -0.56
N PRO A 112 -8.73 -7.08 -0.82
CA PRO A 112 -8.57 -6.21 -1.97
C PRO A 112 -7.44 -5.19 -1.75
N ILE A 113 -6.94 -4.64 -2.86
CA ILE A 113 -5.95 -3.56 -2.88
C ILE A 113 -6.64 -2.27 -3.32
N ILE A 114 -6.42 -1.19 -2.58
CA ILE A 114 -6.79 0.16 -3.02
C ILE A 114 -5.63 0.69 -3.86
N THR A 115 -5.86 0.83 -5.16
CA THR A 115 -4.85 1.27 -6.13
C THR A 115 -5.50 1.79 -7.41
N SER A 116 -4.85 2.75 -8.06
CA SER A 116 -5.19 3.20 -9.42
C SER A 116 -4.28 2.59 -10.48
N ASP A 117 -3.32 1.76 -10.10
CA ASP A 117 -2.34 1.19 -11.03
C ASP A 117 -2.99 0.12 -11.91
N PRO A 118 -3.09 0.34 -13.24
CA PRO A 118 -3.70 -0.63 -14.14
C PRO A 118 -2.90 -1.94 -14.23
N ALA A 119 -1.59 -1.92 -13.98
CA ALA A 119 -0.79 -3.14 -13.99
C ALA A 119 -1.15 -4.05 -12.81
N ILE A 120 -1.41 -3.49 -11.63
CA ILE A 120 -1.88 -4.28 -10.47
C ILE A 120 -3.24 -4.91 -10.78
N ALA A 121 -4.13 -4.19 -11.43
CA ALA A 121 -5.46 -4.69 -11.77
C ALA A 121 -5.44 -5.88 -12.73
N ARG A 122 -4.32 -6.13 -13.41
CA ARG A 122 -4.17 -7.28 -14.32
C ARG A 122 -3.83 -8.58 -13.62
N TYR A 123 -3.46 -8.52 -12.33
CA TYR A 123 -3.25 -9.71 -11.52
C TYR A 123 -4.58 -10.23 -10.97
N ASP A 124 -4.56 -11.45 -10.46
CA ASP A 124 -5.71 -12.07 -9.81
C ASP A 124 -5.89 -11.53 -8.38
N VAL A 125 -6.33 -10.28 -8.31
CA VAL A 125 -6.65 -9.57 -7.07
C VAL A 125 -7.86 -8.67 -7.29
N ASP A 126 -8.62 -8.42 -6.24
CA ASP A 126 -9.69 -7.42 -6.28
C ASP A 126 -9.06 -6.02 -6.08
N VAL A 127 -9.42 -5.11 -6.96
CA VAL A 127 -8.94 -3.73 -6.93
C VAL A 127 -10.11 -2.80 -6.63
N ILE A 128 -9.87 -1.85 -5.72
CA ILE A 128 -10.82 -0.79 -5.39
C ILE A 128 -10.19 0.53 -5.77
N TRP A 129 -10.98 1.33 -6.52
CA TRP A 129 -10.59 2.69 -6.87
C TRP A 129 -11.77 3.58 -7.19
#